data_6f4b4baa6be9b92ca31dcc5fbfa1e210
#
_entry.id   6f4b4baa6be9b92ca31dcc5fbfa1e210
#
_cell.length_a   1.000
_cell.length_b   1.000
_cell.length_c   1.000
_cell.angle_alpha   90.00
_cell.angle_beta   90.00
_cell.angle_gamma   90.00
#
_symmetry.space_group_name_H-M   'P 1'
#
loop_
_entity.id
_entity.type
_entity.pdbx_description
1 polymer ?
#
loop_
_entity_poly.entity_id
_entity_poly.type
_entity_poly.pdbx_seq_one_letter_code
_entity_poly.pdbx_strand_id
1 'polypeptide(L)' 'MDKESAREHYLSKFKRNNKPEEVFGSSVKEVGEKLTQLLKEEDLTYDEAYASLQYSYNLLKYES' A
#
# COMPACT_ATOMS: atom_id res chain seq x y z
N MET A 1 9.29 9.58 18.18
CA MET A 1 8.32 8.68 17.53
C MET A 1 9.08 7.50 16.92
N ASP A 2 8.68 6.29 17.18
CA ASP A 2 9.36 5.14 16.61
C ASP A 2 8.96 4.93 15.15
N LYS A 3 9.74 4.09 14.44
CA LYS A 3 9.51 3.84 13.02
C LYS A 3 8.19 3.13 12.77
N GLU A 4 7.79 2.27 13.69
CA GLU A 4 6.56 1.51 13.52
C GLU A 4 5.32 2.39 13.58
N SER A 5 5.27 3.31 14.54
CA SER A 5 4.18 4.26 14.65
C SER A 5 4.10 5.17 13.43
N ALA A 6 5.26 5.62 12.92
CA ALA A 6 5.31 6.46 11.74
C ALA A 6 4.78 5.71 10.52
N ARG A 7 5.15 4.45 10.36
CA ARG A 7 4.69 3.61 9.24
C ARG A 7 3.20 3.37 9.31
N GLU A 8 2.67 3.07 10.49
CA GLU A 8 1.23 2.85 10.67
C GLU A 8 0.44 4.11 10.35
N HIS A 9 0.90 5.25 10.83
CA HIS A 9 0.26 6.52 10.52
C HIS A 9 0.25 6.78 9.02
N TYR A 10 1.38 6.54 8.37
CA TYR A 10 1.54 6.75 6.94
C TYR A 10 0.59 5.85 6.14
N LEU A 11 0.50 4.58 6.52
CA LEU A 11 -0.34 3.60 5.83
C LEU A 11 -1.82 3.79 6.09
N SER A 12 -2.20 4.42 7.21
CA SER A 12 -3.59 4.67 7.52
C SER A 12 -4.20 5.82 6.73
N LYS A 13 -3.35 6.67 6.14
CA LYS A 13 -3.79 7.86 5.41
C LYS A 13 -3.10 7.95 4.06
N PHE A 14 -3.69 7.31 3.07
CA PHE A 14 -3.18 7.36 1.70
C PHE A 14 -3.53 8.71 1.06
N LYS A 15 -2.60 9.63 1.07
CA LYS A 15 -2.77 10.94 0.46
C LYS A 15 -2.00 11.01 -0.84
N ARG A 16 -2.53 11.77 -1.78
CA ARG A 16 -1.93 11.91 -3.11
C ARG A 16 -0.49 12.42 -3.06
N ASN A 17 -0.17 13.32 -2.14
CA ASN A 17 1.16 13.91 -2.03
C ASN A 17 2.12 13.10 -1.17
N ASN A 18 1.67 11.99 -0.62
CA ASN A 18 2.56 11.07 0.08
C ASN A 18 3.36 10.26 -0.93
N LYS A 19 4.64 10.12 -0.66
CA LYS A 19 5.55 9.35 -1.53
C LYS A 19 6.16 8.23 -0.69
N PRO A 20 5.55 7.04 -0.70
CA PRO A 20 6.05 5.91 0.12
C PRO A 20 7.51 5.57 -0.16
N GLU A 21 7.96 5.74 -1.39
CA GLU A 21 9.34 5.46 -1.75
C GLU A 21 10.36 6.35 -1.04
N GLU A 22 9.95 7.51 -0.59
CA GLU A 22 10.82 8.40 0.18
C GLU A 22 10.99 7.93 1.61
N VAL A 23 10.00 7.20 2.14
CA VAL A 23 10.02 6.69 3.52
C VAL A 23 10.56 5.28 3.60
N PHE A 24 10.18 4.43 2.65
CA PHE A 24 10.45 2.99 2.71
C PHE A 24 11.49 2.51 1.69
N GLY A 25 11.92 3.38 0.77
CA GLY A 25 12.91 3.04 -0.23
C GLY A 25 12.32 2.72 -1.60
N SER A 26 13.20 2.61 -2.60
CA SER A 26 12.78 2.45 -4.00
C SER A 26 12.14 1.10 -4.30
N SER A 27 12.44 0.07 -3.51
CA SER A 27 11.83 -1.26 -3.72
C SER A 27 10.31 -1.20 -3.57
N VAL A 28 9.81 -0.32 -2.71
CA VAL A 28 8.37 -0.12 -2.51
C VAL A 28 7.71 0.38 -3.80
N LYS A 29 8.40 1.24 -4.53
CA LYS A 29 7.90 1.75 -5.80
C LYS A 29 7.77 0.62 -6.81
N GLU A 30 8.78 -0.22 -6.93
CA GLU A 30 8.76 -1.35 -7.87
C GLU A 30 7.64 -2.33 -7.55
N VAL A 31 7.50 -2.70 -6.28
CA VAL A 31 6.45 -3.61 -5.85
C VAL A 31 5.08 -2.97 -6.03
N GLY A 32 4.96 -1.68 -5.73
CA GLY A 32 3.72 -0.95 -5.92
C GLY A 32 3.27 -0.94 -7.38
N GLU A 33 4.22 -0.82 -8.31
CA GLU A 33 3.91 -0.88 -9.73
C GLU A 33 3.41 -2.26 -10.14
N LYS A 34 3.99 -3.31 -9.58
CA LYS A 34 3.53 -4.69 -9.82
C LYS A 34 2.12 -4.91 -9.28
N LEU A 35 1.83 -4.40 -8.09
CA LEU A 35 0.50 -4.47 -7.51
C LEU A 35 -0.52 -3.73 -8.38
N THR A 36 -0.16 -2.55 -8.85
CA THR A 36 -1.03 -1.77 -9.73
C THR A 36 -1.33 -2.53 -11.01
N GLN A 37 -0.31 -3.16 -11.60
CA GLN A 37 -0.50 -3.95 -12.81
C GLN A 37 -1.45 -5.13 -12.57
N LEU A 38 -1.29 -5.81 -11.44
CA LEU A 38 -2.18 -6.92 -11.08
C LEU A 38 -3.63 -6.45 -10.94
N LEU A 39 -3.83 -5.33 -10.26
CA LEU A 39 -5.18 -4.78 -10.08
C LEU A 39 -5.82 -4.40 -11.40
N LYS A 40 -5.02 -3.87 -12.34
CA LYS A 40 -5.52 -3.54 -13.67
C LYS A 40 -5.90 -4.78 -14.47
N GLU A 41 -5.11 -5.85 -14.35
CA GLU A 41 -5.38 -7.11 -15.03
C GLU A 41 -6.67 -7.76 -14.52
N GLU A 42 -7.02 -7.54 -13.26
CA GLU A 42 -8.25 -8.07 -12.67
C GLU A 42 -9.47 -7.22 -13.02
N ASP A 43 -9.28 -6.11 -13.73
CA ASP A 43 -10.36 -5.24 -14.21
C ASP A 43 -11.27 -4.76 -13.07
N LEU A 44 -10.66 -4.33 -11.98
CA LEU A 44 -11.38 -3.86 -10.80
C LEU A 44 -11.72 -2.38 -10.90
N THR A 45 -12.81 -1.98 -10.25
CA THR A 45 -13.08 -0.56 -10.05
C THR A 45 -12.03 -0.01 -9.07
N TYR A 46 -11.92 1.31 -8.99
CA TYR A 46 -11.00 1.93 -8.05
C TYR A 46 -11.32 1.52 -6.61
N ASP A 47 -12.59 1.51 -6.25
CA ASP A 47 -13.01 1.13 -4.90
C ASP A 47 -12.67 -0.32 -4.58
N GLU A 48 -12.86 -1.21 -5.55
CA GLU A 48 -12.49 -2.62 -5.39
C GLU A 48 -10.99 -2.79 -5.27
N ALA A 49 -10.23 -2.05 -6.05
CA ALA A 49 -8.77 -2.08 -5.98
C ALA A 49 -8.28 -1.60 -4.61
N TYR A 50 -8.84 -0.50 -4.13
CA TYR A 50 -8.50 0.02 -2.80
C TYR A 50 -8.83 -0.99 -1.71
N ALA A 51 -10.01 -1.60 -1.78
CA ALA A 51 -10.42 -2.63 -0.81
C ALA A 51 -9.49 -3.84 -0.85
N SER A 52 -9.05 -4.24 -2.03
CA SER A 52 -8.10 -5.35 -2.19
C SER A 52 -6.77 -5.04 -1.53
N LEU A 53 -6.28 -3.82 -1.68
CA LEU A 53 -5.04 -3.39 -1.03
C LEU A 53 -5.19 -3.39 0.48
N GLN A 54 -6.33 -2.93 0.98
CA GLN A 54 -6.61 -2.92 2.42
C GLN A 54 -6.68 -4.34 2.97
N TYR A 55 -7.33 -5.23 2.26
CA TYR A 55 -7.41 -6.64 2.65
C TYR A 55 -6.02 -7.25 2.74
N SER A 56 -5.19 -7.01 1.73
CA SER A 56 -3.81 -7.47 1.72
C SER A 56 -3.00 -6.94 2.89
N TYR A 57 -3.17 -5.67 3.18
CA TYR A 57 -2.50 -5.04 4.32
C TYR A 57 -2.91 -5.72 5.63
N ASN A 58 -4.19 -5.99 5.80
CA ASN A 58 -4.69 -6.66 7.00
C ASN A 58 -4.13 -8.08 7.15
N LEU A 59 -4.02 -8.81 6.05
CA LEU A 59 -3.40 -10.13 6.07
C LEU A 59 -1.95 -10.07 6.54
N LEU A 60 -1.19 -9.12 5.99
CA LEU A 60 0.21 -8.95 6.37
C LEU A 60 0.35 -8.57 7.85
N LYS A 61 -0.53 -7.71 8.33
CA LYS A 61 -0.44 -7.17 9.68
C LYS A 61 -0.90 -8.17 10.74
N TYR A 62 -2.00 -8.88 10.50
CA TYR A 62 -2.66 -9.67 11.52
C TYR A 62 -2.50 -11.18 11.37
N GLU A 63 -2.15 -11.67 10.19
CA GLU A 63 -2.09 -13.10 9.93
C GLU A 63 -0.70 -13.62 9.54
N SER A 64 0.25 -12.72 9.39
CA SER A 64 1.61 -13.13 9.03
C SER A 64 2.44 -13.54 10.24
#